data_9756f0a1bd641b67ec9f3ccc721f5916
#
_entry.id   9756f0a1bd641b67ec9f3ccc721f5916
#
_cell.length_a   1.000
_cell.length_b   1.000
_cell.length_c   1.000
_cell.angle_alpha   90.00
_cell.angle_beta   90.00
_cell.angle_gamma   90.00
#
_symmetry.space_group_name_H-M   'P 1'
#
loop_
_entity.id
_entity.type
_entity.pdbx_description
1 polymer ?
#
loop_
_entity_poly.entity_id
_entity_poly.type
_entity_poly.pdbx_seq_one_letter_code
_entity_poly.pdbx_strand_id
1 'polypeptide(L)' 'MNITQEQFESYVDVQESGVTNMFDVRTVSSHSGLDKQEIMYIMKNYSELLEKNWNDGN' A
#
# COMPACT_ATOMS: atom_id res chain seq x y z
N MET A 1 -6.05 10.42 -6.61
CA MET A 1 -6.24 9.66 -5.35
C MET A 1 -5.08 9.91 -4.42
N ASN A 2 -5.37 10.15 -3.16
CA ASN A 2 -4.34 10.39 -2.15
C ASN A 2 -4.22 9.17 -1.25
N ILE A 3 -2.99 8.70 -1.09
CA ILE A 3 -2.70 7.58 -0.19
C ILE A 3 -1.98 8.16 1.03
N THR A 4 -2.44 7.80 2.21
CA THR A 4 -1.78 8.23 3.45
C THR A 4 -0.60 7.32 3.76
N GLN A 5 0.28 7.81 4.65
CA GLN A 5 1.40 7.00 5.12
C GLN A 5 0.90 5.69 5.74
N GLU A 6 -0.16 5.78 6.53
CA GLU A 6 -0.73 4.61 7.20
C GLU A 6 -1.21 3.56 6.19
N GLN A 7 -1.86 4.03 5.12
CA GLN A 7 -2.32 3.12 4.08
C GLN A 7 -1.16 2.46 3.36
N PHE A 8 -0.12 3.24 3.06
CA PHE A 8 1.05 2.67 2.40
C PHE A 8 1.74 1.66 3.31
N GLU A 9 1.84 1.96 4.60
CA GLU A 9 2.45 1.04 5.55
C GLU A 9 1.66 -0.25 5.68
N SER A 10 0.33 -0.16 5.62
CA SER A 10 -0.51 -1.36 5.64
C SER A 10 -0.22 -2.27 4.46
N TYR A 11 -0.03 -1.67 3.29
CA TYR A 11 0.33 -2.44 2.10
C TYR A 11 1.70 -3.10 2.27
N VAL A 12 2.68 -2.34 2.75
CA VAL A 12 4.03 -2.86 2.94
C VAL A 12 4.04 -3.98 3.98
N ASP A 13 3.25 -3.85 5.04
CA ASP A 13 3.16 -4.88 6.07
C ASP A 13 2.68 -6.20 5.47
N VAL A 14 1.67 -6.17 4.62
CA VAL A 14 1.19 -7.38 3.96
C VAL A 14 2.27 -7.95 3.06
N GLN A 15 2.96 -7.09 2.33
CA GLN A 15 4.04 -7.52 1.45
C GLN A 15 5.16 -8.21 2.23
N GLU A 16 5.56 -7.62 3.34
CA GLU A 16 6.67 -8.17 4.13
C GLU A 16 6.29 -9.42 4.90
N SER A 17 5.02 -9.56 5.24
CA SER A 17 4.56 -10.74 5.98
C SER A 17 4.61 -12.00 5.13
N GLY A 18 4.52 -11.85 3.83
CA GLY A 18 4.54 -12.99 2.92
C GLY A 18 3.31 -13.88 3.01
N VAL A 19 2.22 -13.37 3.59
CA VAL A 19 1.03 -14.19 3.80
C VAL A 19 0.24 -14.42 2.52
N THR A 20 0.51 -13.65 1.47
CA THR A 20 -0.26 -13.75 0.24
C THR A 20 0.56 -13.29 -0.95
N ASN A 21 0.08 -13.67 -2.14
CA ASN A 21 0.62 -13.18 -3.38
C ASN A 21 0.14 -11.73 -3.59
N MET A 22 1.08 -10.79 -3.70
CA MET A 22 0.74 -9.38 -3.81
C MET A 22 0.00 -9.05 -5.10
N PHE A 23 -0.01 -9.93 -6.07
CA PHE A 23 -0.80 -9.75 -7.29
C PHE A 23 -2.26 -10.17 -7.09
N ASP A 24 -2.58 -10.82 -5.99
CA ASP A 24 -3.95 -11.16 -5.65
C ASP A 24 -4.55 -9.99 -4.87
N VAL A 25 -5.10 -9.04 -5.61
CA VAL A 25 -5.61 -7.81 -5.04
C VAL A 25 -6.70 -8.05 -3.98
N ARG A 26 -7.52 -9.08 -4.20
CA ARG A 26 -8.61 -9.37 -3.25
C ARG A 26 -8.06 -9.77 -1.89
N THR A 27 -7.05 -10.62 -1.89
CA THR A 27 -6.43 -11.07 -0.65
C THR A 27 -5.66 -9.94 0.01
N VAL A 28 -4.94 -9.15 -0.77
CA VAL A 28 -4.22 -7.98 -0.25
C VAL A 28 -5.21 -7.00 0.38
N SER A 29 -6.34 -6.77 -0.25
CA SER A 29 -7.40 -5.91 0.27
C SER A 29 -7.89 -6.42 1.63
N SER A 30 -8.13 -7.71 1.72
CA SER A 30 -8.61 -8.33 2.95
C SER A 30 -7.62 -8.16 4.10
N HIS A 31 -6.33 -8.31 3.83
CA HIS A 31 -5.31 -8.24 4.87
C HIS A 31 -4.94 -6.81 5.23
N SER A 32 -4.94 -5.90 4.27
CA SER A 32 -4.48 -4.53 4.49
C SER A 32 -5.58 -3.56 4.89
N GLY A 33 -6.82 -3.91 4.59
CA GLY A 33 -7.94 -2.99 4.79
C GLY A 33 -8.06 -1.93 3.72
N LEU A 34 -7.28 -2.05 2.65
CA LEU A 34 -7.32 -1.12 1.52
C LEU A 34 -8.28 -1.65 0.46
N ASP A 35 -8.87 -0.75 -0.33
CA ASP A 35 -9.71 -1.19 -1.42
C ASP A 35 -8.85 -1.43 -2.67
N LYS A 36 -9.49 -1.99 -3.70
CA LYS A 36 -8.80 -2.36 -4.93
C LYS A 36 -8.12 -1.15 -5.58
N GLN A 37 -8.80 -0.01 -5.60
CA GLN A 37 -8.25 1.18 -6.25
C GLN A 37 -7.03 1.70 -5.51
N GLU A 38 -7.05 1.65 -4.20
CA GLU A 38 -5.93 2.08 -3.38
C GLU A 38 -4.73 1.17 -3.60
N ILE A 39 -4.96 -0.12 -3.65
CA ILE A 39 -3.89 -1.10 -3.89
C ILE A 39 -3.27 -0.88 -5.26
N MET A 40 -4.11 -0.72 -6.28
CA MET A 40 -3.63 -0.49 -7.64
C MET A 40 -2.81 0.79 -7.73
N TYR A 41 -3.26 1.84 -7.05
CA TYR A 41 -2.52 3.09 -7.01
C TYR A 41 -1.14 2.91 -6.36
N ILE A 42 -1.09 2.20 -5.25
CA ILE A 42 0.17 1.95 -4.57
C ILE A 42 1.12 1.15 -5.46
N MET A 43 0.61 0.11 -6.10
CA MET A 43 1.44 -0.71 -6.99
C MET A 43 2.02 0.11 -8.15
N LYS A 44 1.20 0.97 -8.71
CA LYS A 44 1.59 1.79 -9.85
C LYS A 44 2.62 2.86 -9.47
N ASN A 45 2.52 3.38 -8.25
CA ASN A 45 3.35 4.48 -7.79
C ASN A 45 4.28 4.08 -6.66
N TYR A 46 4.61 2.82 -6.56
CA TYR A 46 5.34 2.28 -5.42
C TYR A 46 6.66 3.01 -5.17
N SER A 47 7.45 3.21 -6.21
CA SER A 47 8.75 3.88 -6.08
C SER A 47 8.62 5.29 -5.53
N GLU A 48 7.65 6.03 -6.04
CA GLU A 48 7.41 7.40 -5.58
C GLU A 48 6.97 7.43 -4.13
N LEU A 49 6.08 6.50 -3.78
CA LEU A 49 5.56 6.44 -2.41
C LEU A 49 6.67 6.02 -1.43
N LEU A 50 7.54 5.13 -1.86
CA LEU A 50 8.64 4.66 -1.04
C LEU A 50 9.61 5.78 -0.72
N GLU A 51 9.84 6.68 -1.66
CA GLU A 51 10.75 7.79 -1.50
C GLU A 51 10.10 9.05 -0.93
N LYS A 52 8.79 9.01 -0.77
CA LYS A 52 8.03 10.18 -0.31
C LYS A 52 8.38 10.52 1.13
N ASN A 53 8.52 11.81 1.40
CA ASN A 53 8.74 12.29 2.75
C ASN A 53 7.39 12.41 3.47
N TRP A 54 7.03 11.37 4.19
CA TRP A 54 5.73 11.31 4.86
C TRP A 54 5.62 12.25 6.05
N ASN A 55 6.72 12.80 6.50
CA ASN A 55 6.72 13.76 7.60
C ASN A 55 6.59 15.19 7.12
N ASP A 56 6.48 15.37 5.82
CA ASP A 56 6.36 16.68 5.22
C ASP A 56 5.06 17.33 5.68
N GLY A 57 5.15 18.56 6.14
CA GLY A 57 3.99 19.31 6.57
C GLY A 57 3.53 19.07 8.00
N ASN A 58 4.24 18.30 8.73
CA ASN A 58 3.91 18.07 10.12
C ASN A 58 4.56 19.12 11.02
#